data_ef221a2cdb6c250fa55beff7dce88b12
#
_entry.id   ef221a2cdb6c250fa55beff7dce88b12
#
_cell.length_a   1.000
_cell.length_b   1.000
_cell.length_c   1.000
_cell.angle_alpha   90.00
_cell.angle_beta   90.00
_cell.angle_gamma   90.00
#
_symmetry.space_group_name_H-M   'P 1'
#
loop_
_entity.id
_entity.type
_entity.pdbx_description
1 polymer ?
#
loop_
_entity_poly.entity_id
_entity_poly.type
_entity_poly.pdbx_seq_one_letter_code
_entity_poly.pdbx_strand_id
1 'polypeptide(L)'
;MRRIALTLTCEAEMDCPKEVVMWNYYDHEHLVGTHYQHYDQARILAERDDWALVYRKKKMPLLPLSTAGIALQFMDGNTMRVFHKDSIGFLLEQSTHFEDLPGNRSKVQVTYTIHTHPFFKLFAPIFQKLFQRWFSDVWAEDVPMRLRRWKVYQ
;
A
#
# COMPACT_ATOMS: atom_id res chain seq x y z
N MET A 1 0.39 4.28 27.33
CA MET A 1 1.65 3.69 26.84
C MET A 1 2.17 4.58 25.71
N ARG A 2 3.42 5.10 25.81
CA ARG A 2 3.99 6.01 24.80
C ARG A 2 4.31 5.20 23.55
N ARG A 3 3.80 5.62 22.38
CA ARG A 3 4.15 5.04 21.08
C ARG A 3 5.20 5.91 20.37
N ILE A 4 5.97 5.32 19.50
CA ILE A 4 6.86 6.03 18.56
C ILE A 4 6.33 5.87 17.14
N ALA A 5 6.69 6.80 16.26
CA ALA A 5 6.43 6.70 14.83
C ALA A 5 7.76 6.40 14.12
N LEU A 6 7.74 5.40 13.25
CA LEU A 6 8.80 5.09 12.30
C LEU A 6 8.29 5.44 10.91
N THR A 7 8.96 6.36 10.23
CA THR A 7 8.53 6.84 8.91
C THR A 7 9.51 6.40 7.83
N LEU A 8 8.96 5.98 6.70
CA LEU A 8 9.67 5.55 5.52
C LEU A 8 8.97 6.08 4.27
N THR A 9 9.73 6.60 3.31
CA THR A 9 9.20 7.03 2.01
C THR A 9 9.80 6.17 0.90
N CYS A 10 8.96 5.72 -0.03
CA CYS A 10 9.30 5.02 -1.26
C CYS A 10 8.74 5.79 -2.45
N GLU A 11 9.42 5.74 -3.59
CA GLU A 11 8.99 6.37 -4.83
C GLU A 11 9.11 5.40 -6.00
N ALA A 12 8.24 5.56 -6.99
CA ALA A 12 8.32 4.83 -8.25
C ALA A 12 7.68 5.66 -9.38
N GLU A 13 8.15 5.43 -10.59
CA GLU A 13 7.57 6.02 -11.81
C GLU A 13 6.90 4.94 -12.65
N MET A 14 5.95 5.36 -13.48
CA MET A 14 5.17 4.48 -14.34
C MET A 14 4.92 5.12 -15.69
N ASP A 15 5.00 4.33 -16.77
CA ASP A 15 4.72 4.75 -18.13
C ASP A 15 3.21 4.66 -18.45
N CYS A 16 2.40 5.26 -17.59
CA CYS A 16 0.98 5.47 -17.79
C CYS A 16 0.51 6.68 -16.94
N PRO A 17 -0.66 7.27 -17.27
CA PRO A 17 -1.25 8.36 -16.49
C PRO A 17 -1.52 7.95 -15.03
N LYS A 18 -1.50 8.93 -14.13
CA LYS A 18 -1.73 8.69 -12.69
C LYS A 18 -3.10 8.06 -12.41
N GLU A 19 -4.12 8.36 -13.19
CA GLU A 19 -5.48 7.81 -13.02
C GLU A 19 -5.48 6.29 -13.12
N VAL A 20 -4.68 5.72 -14.03
CA VAL A 20 -4.52 4.26 -14.18
C VAL A 20 -3.88 3.65 -12.92
N VAL A 21 -2.89 4.36 -12.36
CA VAL A 21 -2.24 3.93 -11.11
C VAL A 21 -3.18 4.08 -9.93
N MET A 22 -3.88 5.23 -9.82
CA MET A 22 -4.86 5.49 -8.77
C MET A 22 -5.96 4.42 -8.75
N TRP A 23 -6.50 4.09 -9.92
CA TRP A 23 -7.51 3.03 -10.02
C TRP A 23 -7.02 1.70 -9.48
N ASN A 24 -5.76 1.33 -9.73
CA ASN A 24 -5.20 0.09 -9.20
C ASN A 24 -5.20 0.03 -7.66
N TYR A 25 -5.05 1.16 -7.00
CA TYR A 25 -5.13 1.24 -5.54
C TYR A 25 -6.56 1.08 -4.99
N TYR A 26 -7.58 1.29 -5.81
CA TYR A 26 -8.99 1.05 -5.47
C TYR A 26 -9.47 -0.36 -5.76
N ASP A 27 -8.80 -1.06 -6.66
CA ASP A 27 -9.11 -2.45 -6.99
C ASP A 27 -8.62 -3.39 -5.89
N HIS A 28 -9.41 -3.49 -4.81
CA HIS A 28 -9.02 -4.32 -3.66
C HIS A 28 -9.06 -5.83 -3.95
N GLU A 29 -9.79 -6.27 -4.96
CA GLU A 29 -9.91 -7.68 -5.31
C GLU A 29 -8.60 -8.22 -5.90
N HIS A 30 -7.81 -7.38 -6.59
CA HIS A 30 -6.54 -7.79 -7.14
C HIS A 30 -5.49 -8.15 -6.06
N LEU A 31 -5.64 -7.64 -4.82
CA LEU A 31 -4.67 -7.88 -3.75
C LEU A 31 -4.39 -9.37 -3.52
N VAL A 32 -5.43 -10.21 -3.59
CA VAL A 32 -5.27 -11.66 -3.40
C VAL A 32 -4.84 -12.35 -4.68
N GLY A 33 -5.36 -11.90 -5.83
CA GLY A 33 -5.03 -12.49 -7.13
C GLY A 33 -3.61 -12.16 -7.61
N THR A 34 -3.20 -10.91 -7.49
CA THR A 34 -1.88 -10.43 -7.97
C THR A 34 -0.81 -10.55 -6.89
N HIS A 35 -1.14 -10.17 -5.65
CA HIS A 35 -0.19 -10.13 -4.54
C HIS A 35 -0.34 -11.32 -3.58
N TYR A 36 -0.61 -12.51 -4.10
CA TYR A 36 -0.83 -13.74 -3.32
C TYR A 36 0.36 -14.12 -2.43
N GLN A 37 1.57 -13.62 -2.71
CA GLN A 37 2.74 -13.81 -1.86
C GLN A 37 2.67 -12.97 -0.58
N HIS A 38 1.95 -11.84 -0.61
CA HIS A 38 1.84 -10.88 0.47
C HIS A 38 0.49 -10.91 1.19
N TYR A 39 -0.56 -11.38 0.53
CA TYR A 39 -1.92 -11.40 1.06
C TYR A 39 -2.55 -12.79 0.97
N ASP A 40 -3.14 -13.23 2.07
CA ASP A 40 -3.98 -14.43 2.12
C ASP A 40 -5.44 -14.11 1.81
N GLN A 41 -5.90 -12.92 2.23
CA GLN A 41 -7.29 -12.51 2.10
C GLN A 41 -7.41 -10.99 2.05
N ALA A 42 -8.30 -10.52 1.19
CA ALA A 42 -8.83 -9.16 1.18
C ALA A 42 -10.36 -9.22 1.03
N ARG A 43 -11.08 -8.41 1.79
CA ARG A 43 -12.54 -8.35 1.74
C ARG A 43 -13.00 -6.92 1.99
N ILE A 44 -13.77 -6.36 1.07
CA ILE A 44 -14.42 -5.07 1.24
C ILE A 44 -15.56 -5.26 2.25
N LEU A 45 -15.53 -4.48 3.32
CA LEU A 45 -16.56 -4.47 4.37
C LEU A 45 -17.61 -3.38 4.11
N ALA A 46 -17.16 -2.23 3.59
CA ALA A 46 -17.99 -1.12 3.16
C ALA A 46 -17.18 -0.23 2.21
N GLU A 47 -17.84 0.40 1.26
CA GLU A 47 -17.20 1.35 0.34
C GLU A 47 -18.16 2.44 -0.13
N ARG A 48 -17.58 3.55 -0.57
CA ARG A 48 -18.18 4.69 -1.25
C ARG A 48 -17.19 5.19 -2.30
N ASP A 49 -17.58 6.19 -3.06
CA ASP A 49 -16.76 6.72 -4.17
C ASP A 49 -15.37 7.18 -3.75
N ASP A 50 -15.22 7.70 -2.53
CA ASP A 50 -13.99 8.30 -2.01
C ASP A 50 -13.35 7.54 -0.85
N TRP A 51 -14.00 6.48 -0.34
CA TRP A 51 -13.44 5.67 0.75
C TRP A 51 -13.83 4.19 0.70
N ALA A 52 -12.99 3.35 1.28
CA ALA A 52 -13.25 1.94 1.49
C ALA A 52 -12.77 1.47 2.86
N LEU A 53 -13.55 0.60 3.50
CA LEU A 53 -13.19 -0.15 4.69
C LEU A 53 -12.93 -1.60 4.29
N VAL A 54 -11.69 -2.06 4.45
CA VAL A 54 -11.24 -3.34 3.92
C VAL A 54 -10.63 -4.19 5.02
N TYR A 55 -11.11 -5.41 5.18
CA TYR A 55 -10.42 -6.44 5.95
C TYR A 55 -9.28 -7.00 5.10
N ARG A 56 -8.08 -7.11 5.69
CA ARG A 56 -6.90 -7.67 5.02
C ARG A 56 -6.20 -8.67 5.94
N LYS A 57 -5.87 -9.84 5.41
CA LYS A 57 -4.98 -10.80 6.05
C LYS A 57 -3.67 -10.83 5.27
N LYS A 58 -2.59 -10.37 5.92
CA LYS A 58 -1.27 -10.22 5.31
C LYS A 58 -0.33 -11.29 5.83
N LYS A 59 0.50 -11.84 4.94
CA LYS A 59 1.61 -12.72 5.30
C LYS A 59 2.74 -11.92 5.92
N MET A 60 3.33 -12.42 6.99
CA MET A 60 4.51 -11.78 7.58
C MET A 60 5.77 -12.16 6.81
N PRO A 61 6.62 -11.19 6.43
CA PRO A 61 7.74 -11.45 5.52
C PRO A 61 8.82 -12.38 6.06
N LEU A 62 8.87 -12.64 7.36
CA LEU A 62 9.93 -13.43 8.00
C LEU A 62 9.40 -14.58 8.85
N LEU A 63 8.09 -14.73 8.97
CA LEU A 63 7.47 -15.73 9.83
C LEU A 63 6.37 -16.44 9.05
N PRO A 64 6.18 -17.75 9.25
CA PRO A 64 5.08 -18.49 8.62
C PRO A 64 3.74 -18.16 9.29
N LEU A 65 3.48 -16.89 9.51
CA LEU A 65 2.32 -16.36 10.19
C LEU A 65 1.67 -15.27 9.33
N SER A 66 0.37 -15.12 9.48
CA SER A 66 -0.37 -14.03 8.88
C SER A 66 -0.94 -13.13 9.96
N THR A 67 -0.98 -11.83 9.72
CA THR A 67 -1.69 -10.87 10.55
C THR A 67 -2.97 -10.44 9.87
N ALA A 68 -4.05 -10.39 10.61
CA ALA A 68 -5.32 -9.86 10.14
C ALA A 68 -5.50 -8.43 10.64
N GLY A 69 -6.16 -7.59 9.86
CA GLY A 69 -6.42 -6.22 10.26
C GLY A 69 -7.48 -5.55 9.39
N ILE A 70 -7.84 -4.35 9.80
CA ILE A 70 -8.80 -3.50 9.09
C ILE A 70 -8.05 -2.28 8.58
N ALA A 71 -8.27 -1.95 7.31
CA ALA A 71 -7.77 -0.77 6.65
C ALA A 71 -8.93 0.15 6.28
N LEU A 72 -8.86 1.40 6.71
CA LEU A 72 -9.69 2.49 6.19
C LEU A 72 -8.86 3.24 5.16
N GLN A 73 -9.35 3.29 3.94
CA GLN A 73 -8.71 3.98 2.81
C GLN A 73 -9.63 5.09 2.32
N PHE A 74 -9.08 6.25 2.01
CA PHE A 74 -9.84 7.35 1.42
C PHE A 74 -8.94 8.22 0.53
N MET A 75 -9.58 8.89 -0.45
CA MET A 75 -8.93 9.83 -1.38
C MET A 75 -9.19 11.27 -0.98
N ASP A 76 -8.15 12.08 -1.14
CA ASP A 76 -8.21 13.53 -1.00
C ASP A 76 -7.42 14.14 -2.19
N GLY A 77 -8.12 14.43 -3.27
CA GLY A 77 -7.52 14.85 -4.53
C GLY A 77 -6.54 13.80 -5.07
N ASN A 78 -5.28 14.18 -5.24
CA ASN A 78 -4.21 13.29 -5.71
C ASN A 78 -3.51 12.53 -4.58
N THR A 79 -4.09 12.46 -3.39
CA THR A 79 -3.49 11.78 -2.25
C THR A 79 -4.44 10.74 -1.68
N MET A 80 -3.99 9.51 -1.65
CA MET A 80 -4.68 8.43 -0.96
C MET A 80 -4.09 8.25 0.43
N ARG A 81 -4.95 8.16 1.43
CA ARG A 81 -4.57 7.85 2.81
C ARG A 81 -5.15 6.51 3.23
N VAL A 82 -4.34 5.71 3.90
CA VAL A 82 -4.77 4.42 4.47
C VAL A 82 -4.36 4.35 5.93
N PHE A 83 -5.31 4.05 6.78
CA PHE A 83 -5.07 3.70 8.18
C PHE A 83 -5.34 2.21 8.37
N HIS A 84 -4.31 1.47 8.68
CA HIS A 84 -4.40 0.03 8.89
C HIS A 84 -4.03 -0.32 10.32
N LYS A 85 -4.93 -1.02 11.02
CA LYS A 85 -4.69 -1.58 12.34
C LYS A 85 -4.74 -3.09 12.25
N ASP A 86 -3.67 -3.75 12.65
CA ASP A 86 -3.62 -5.21 12.67
C ASP A 86 -3.89 -5.83 14.05
N SER A 87 -4.01 -7.17 14.06
CA SER A 87 -4.32 -7.97 15.25
C SER A 87 -3.18 -8.02 16.28
N ILE A 88 -1.96 -7.68 15.89
CA ILE A 88 -0.80 -7.64 16.80
C ILE A 88 -0.52 -6.24 17.35
N GLY A 89 -1.39 -5.28 17.03
CA GLY A 89 -1.38 -3.94 17.62
C GLY A 89 -0.53 -2.91 16.91
N PHE A 90 0.00 -3.19 15.70
CA PHE A 90 0.60 -2.17 14.87
C PHE A 90 -0.49 -1.29 14.25
N LEU A 91 -0.24 0.00 14.26
CA LEU A 91 -1.00 0.97 13.47
C LEU A 91 -0.08 1.49 12.38
N LEU A 92 -0.49 1.28 11.14
CA LEU A 92 0.20 1.76 9.94
C LEU A 92 -0.65 2.86 9.31
N GLU A 93 -0.05 4.02 9.13
CA GLU A 93 -0.56 5.07 8.26
C GLU A 93 0.24 5.03 6.95
N GLN A 94 -0.48 5.08 5.83
CA GLN A 94 0.11 5.19 4.50
C GLN A 94 -0.48 6.43 3.84
N SER A 95 0.40 7.29 3.33
CA SER A 95 0.02 8.41 2.46
C SER A 95 0.66 8.18 1.10
N THR A 96 -0.15 8.10 0.05
CA THR A 96 0.28 7.89 -1.33
C THR A 96 -0.09 9.11 -2.15
N HIS A 97 0.91 9.82 -2.64
CA HIS A 97 0.73 10.96 -3.53
C HIS A 97 0.98 10.56 -4.97
N PHE A 98 0.10 10.98 -5.87
CA PHE A 98 0.14 10.69 -7.30
C PHE A 98 0.38 12.00 -8.07
N GLU A 99 1.37 11.99 -8.95
CA GLU A 99 1.78 13.13 -9.75
C GLU A 99 1.83 12.76 -11.24
N ASP A 100 1.37 13.65 -12.10
CA ASP A 100 1.56 13.50 -13.54
C ASP A 100 2.96 13.95 -13.95
N LEU A 101 3.57 13.17 -14.83
CA LEU A 101 4.81 13.50 -15.49
C LEU A 101 4.57 13.72 -17.01
N PRO A 102 5.43 14.48 -17.71
CA PRO A 102 5.33 14.63 -19.16
C PRO A 102 5.32 13.28 -19.89
N GLY A 103 4.58 13.20 -21.00
CA GLY A 103 4.54 12.01 -21.86
C GLY A 103 3.65 10.88 -21.36
N ASN A 104 2.53 11.19 -20.70
CA ASN A 104 1.61 10.20 -20.14
C ASN A 104 2.27 9.25 -19.13
N ARG A 105 3.18 9.79 -18.35
CA ARG A 105 3.85 9.09 -17.25
C ARG A 105 3.33 9.60 -15.91
N SER A 106 3.57 8.85 -14.88
CA SER A 106 3.24 9.25 -13.52
C SER A 106 4.33 8.90 -12.53
N LYS A 107 4.35 9.64 -11.42
CA LYS A 107 5.17 9.36 -10.24
C LYS A 107 4.26 9.09 -9.06
N VAL A 108 4.65 8.10 -8.27
CA VAL A 108 3.98 7.77 -7.01
C VAL A 108 5.00 7.88 -5.88
N GLN A 109 4.64 8.62 -4.86
CA GLN A 109 5.39 8.72 -3.62
C GLN A 109 4.54 8.15 -2.48
N VAL A 110 5.05 7.13 -1.81
CA VAL A 110 4.36 6.47 -0.69
C VAL A 110 5.13 6.70 0.59
N THR A 111 4.48 7.30 1.57
CA THR A 111 5.02 7.45 2.92
C THR A 111 4.29 6.53 3.89
N TYR A 112 5.03 5.64 4.52
CA TYR A 112 4.55 4.75 5.57
C TYR A 112 4.96 5.30 6.94
N THR A 113 4.02 5.40 7.86
CA THR A 113 4.26 5.75 9.27
C THR A 113 3.74 4.63 10.16
N ILE A 114 4.65 3.95 10.85
CA ILE A 114 4.33 2.82 11.74
C ILE A 114 4.34 3.32 13.17
N HIS A 115 3.19 3.27 13.83
CA HIS A 115 3.06 3.58 15.25
C HIS A 115 3.21 2.31 16.08
N THR A 116 4.29 2.23 16.85
CA THR A 116 4.64 1.01 17.58
C THR A 116 5.25 1.31 18.93
N HIS A 117 5.59 0.26 19.69
CA HIS A 117 6.27 0.39 20.96
C HIS A 117 7.71 0.89 20.80
N PRO A 118 8.26 1.74 21.70
CA PRO A 118 9.61 2.30 21.58
C PRO A 118 10.73 1.27 21.40
N PHE A 119 10.57 0.06 21.93
CA PHE A 119 11.49 -1.05 21.73
C PHE A 119 11.81 -1.31 20.25
N PHE A 120 10.82 -1.15 19.36
CA PHE A 120 11.00 -1.40 17.93
C PHE A 120 11.87 -0.34 17.22
N LYS A 121 12.23 0.76 17.88
CA LYS A 121 13.19 1.75 17.34
C LYS A 121 14.55 1.11 17.02
N LEU A 122 14.98 0.13 17.81
CA LEU A 122 16.23 -0.61 17.57
C LEU A 122 16.21 -1.39 16.25
N PHE A 123 15.04 -1.76 15.77
CA PHE A 123 14.84 -2.52 14.54
C PHE A 123 14.44 -1.64 13.35
N ALA A 124 14.45 -0.30 13.48
CA ALA A 124 14.05 0.62 12.43
C ALA A 124 14.76 0.37 11.08
N PRO A 125 16.09 0.10 11.00
CA PRO A 125 16.74 -0.20 9.74
C PRO A 125 16.25 -1.49 9.08
N ILE A 126 15.88 -2.48 9.89
CA ILE A 126 15.32 -3.75 9.40
C ILE A 126 13.92 -3.50 8.82
N PHE A 127 13.06 -2.79 9.55
CA PHE A 127 11.74 -2.39 9.06
C PHE A 127 11.84 -1.59 7.76
N GLN A 128 12.79 -0.65 7.68
CA GLN A 128 13.01 0.14 6.47
C GLN A 128 13.31 -0.75 5.26
N LYS A 129 14.26 -1.68 5.38
CA LYS A 129 14.61 -2.61 4.30
C LYS A 129 13.44 -3.52 3.91
N LEU A 130 12.70 -4.03 4.89
CA LEU A 130 11.54 -4.88 4.64
C LEU A 130 10.43 -4.15 3.89
N PHE A 131 10.11 -2.92 4.28
CA PHE A 131 9.09 -2.12 3.60
C PHE A 131 9.53 -1.67 2.20
N GLN A 132 10.81 -1.29 2.02
CA GLN A 132 11.36 -0.97 0.69
C GLN A 132 11.26 -2.17 -0.24
N ARG A 133 11.67 -3.36 0.23
CA ARG A 133 11.57 -4.59 -0.55
C ARG A 133 10.11 -4.92 -0.87
N TRP A 134 9.25 -4.90 0.14
CA TRP A 134 7.82 -5.15 -0.06
C TRP A 134 7.20 -4.17 -1.08
N PHE A 135 7.52 -2.88 -0.98
CA PHE A 135 7.07 -1.88 -1.96
C PHE A 135 7.55 -2.22 -3.37
N SER A 136 8.83 -2.55 -3.54
CA SER A 136 9.42 -2.89 -4.83
C SER A 136 8.79 -4.15 -5.43
N ASP A 137 8.57 -5.18 -4.62
CA ASP A 137 7.97 -6.45 -5.06
C ASP A 137 6.51 -6.22 -5.52
N VAL A 138 5.70 -5.56 -4.70
CA VAL A 138 4.30 -5.22 -5.03
C VAL A 138 4.21 -4.33 -6.26
N TRP A 139 5.10 -3.33 -6.36
CA TRP A 139 5.16 -2.45 -7.53
C TRP A 139 5.46 -3.22 -8.80
N ALA A 140 6.46 -4.10 -8.78
CA ALA A 140 6.85 -4.91 -9.92
C ALA A 140 5.72 -5.87 -10.38
N GLU A 141 4.96 -6.44 -9.44
CA GLU A 141 3.80 -7.28 -9.73
C GLU A 141 2.67 -6.48 -10.41
N ASP A 142 2.50 -5.20 -10.05
CA ASP A 142 1.46 -4.33 -10.60
C ASP A 142 1.77 -3.77 -12.00
N VAL A 143 3.05 -3.61 -12.36
CA VAL A 143 3.47 -2.97 -13.62
C VAL A 143 2.78 -3.58 -14.85
N PRO A 144 2.78 -4.92 -15.06
CA PRO A 144 2.16 -5.51 -16.24
C PRO A 144 0.65 -5.25 -16.30
N MET A 145 -0.04 -5.24 -15.16
CA MET A 145 -1.47 -5.01 -15.07
C MET A 145 -1.82 -3.56 -15.41
N ARG A 146 -1.09 -2.60 -14.87
CA ARG A 146 -1.27 -1.16 -15.13
C ARG A 146 -1.04 -0.82 -16.60
N LEU A 147 0.04 -1.34 -17.18
CA LEU A 147 0.34 -1.14 -18.61
C LEU A 147 -0.71 -1.78 -19.52
N ARG A 148 -1.25 -2.96 -19.16
CA ARG A 148 -2.35 -3.59 -19.90
C ARG A 148 -3.62 -2.75 -19.83
N ARG A 149 -3.98 -2.23 -18.66
CA ARG A 149 -5.11 -1.32 -18.50
C ARG A 149 -4.95 -0.07 -19.34
N TRP A 150 -3.77 0.55 -19.32
CA TRP A 150 -3.48 1.73 -20.12
C TRP A 150 -3.67 1.48 -21.62
N LYS A 151 -3.21 0.35 -22.14
CA LYS A 151 -3.40 -0.03 -23.57
C LYS A 151 -4.86 -0.19 -23.97
N VAL A 152 -5.72 -0.57 -23.05
CA VAL A 152 -7.17 -0.71 -23.33
C VAL A 152 -7.87 0.64 -23.40
N TYR A 153 -7.32 1.69 -22.76
CA TYR A 153 -7.88 3.04 -22.77
C TYR A 153 -7.36 3.95 -23.89
N GLN A 154 -6.41 3.50 -24.68
CA GLN A 154 -5.94 4.20 -25.89
C GLN A 154 -6.80 3.87 -27.10
#